data_f9048efb97f69ba16b31835841dee917
#
_entry.id   f9048efb97f69ba16b31835841dee917
#
_cell.length_a   1.000
_cell.length_b   1.000
_cell.length_c   1.000
_cell.angle_alpha   90.00
_cell.angle_beta   90.00
_cell.angle_gamma   90.00
#
_symmetry.space_group_name_H-M   'P 1'
#
loop_
_entity.id
_entity.type
_entity.pdbx_description
1 polymer ?
#
loop_
_entity_poly.entity_id
_entity_poly.type
_entity_poly.pdbx_seq_one_letter_code
_entity_poly.pdbx_strand_id
1 'polypeptide(L)'
;MILDRDSKYSAAFRGLLKDIGIEVVRLPHRSPNLNAYAERFVRSIKSECLSRMFFGERSLRKATREYAAHYHRERNHQGIDNRLIEPGDRTNSTVGALECAQRLGGMLRYYRRDAA
;
A
#
# COMPACT_ATOMS: atom_id res chain seq x y z
N MET A 1 1.40 -4.56 -10.47
CA MET A 1 2.57 -5.02 -9.69
C MET A 1 3.84 -4.88 -10.52
N ILE A 2 4.86 -4.27 -9.97
CA ILE A 2 6.16 -4.13 -10.63
C ILE A 2 7.05 -5.31 -10.26
N LEU A 3 7.55 -6.02 -11.25
CA LEU A 3 8.45 -7.16 -11.06
C LEU A 3 9.83 -6.86 -11.66
N ASP A 4 10.85 -7.20 -10.90
CA ASP A 4 12.23 -7.24 -11.40
C ASP A 4 12.40 -8.40 -12.40
N ARG A 5 13.45 -8.37 -13.20
CA ARG A 5 13.76 -9.42 -14.21
C ARG A 5 14.44 -10.66 -13.61
N ASP A 6 14.28 -10.89 -12.34
CA ASP A 6 14.81 -12.07 -11.69
C ASP A 6 14.13 -13.35 -12.21
N SER A 7 14.92 -14.40 -12.39
CA SER A 7 14.46 -15.72 -12.88
C SER A 7 13.42 -16.37 -11.97
N LYS A 8 13.36 -15.99 -10.69
CA LYS A 8 12.33 -16.45 -9.75
C LYS A 8 10.90 -16.07 -10.15
N TYR A 9 10.73 -15.05 -10.99
CA TYR A 9 9.42 -14.62 -11.50
C TYR A 9 9.15 -15.29 -12.85
N SER A 10 8.83 -16.57 -12.82
CA SER A 10 8.54 -17.39 -14.00
C SER A 10 7.32 -16.90 -14.79
N ALA A 11 7.20 -17.36 -16.03
CA ALA A 11 6.00 -17.10 -16.84
C ALA A 11 4.72 -17.65 -16.19
N ALA A 12 4.79 -18.80 -15.51
CA ALA A 12 3.68 -19.39 -14.77
C ALA A 12 3.25 -18.51 -13.61
N PHE A 13 4.18 -17.96 -12.85
CA PHE A 13 3.89 -17.03 -11.75
C PHE A 13 3.23 -15.75 -12.25
N ARG A 14 3.72 -15.17 -13.34
CA ARG A 14 3.11 -13.98 -13.96
C ARG A 14 1.71 -14.26 -14.49
N GLY A 15 1.49 -15.44 -15.08
CA GLY A 15 0.16 -15.89 -15.50
C GLY A 15 -0.81 -15.98 -14.33
N LEU A 16 -0.39 -16.53 -13.19
CA LEU A 16 -1.19 -16.60 -11.98
C LEU A 16 -1.58 -15.20 -11.48
N LEU A 17 -0.66 -14.25 -11.46
CA LEU A 17 -0.97 -12.87 -11.06
C LEU A 17 -2.00 -12.22 -11.98
N LYS A 18 -1.89 -12.45 -13.29
CA LYS A 18 -2.85 -11.95 -14.26
C LYS A 18 -4.25 -12.55 -14.05
N ASP A 19 -4.32 -13.84 -13.77
CA ASP A 19 -5.60 -14.56 -13.54
C ASP A 19 -6.34 -14.04 -12.31
N ILE A 20 -5.63 -13.56 -11.30
CA ILE A 20 -6.22 -12.94 -10.11
C ILE A 20 -6.41 -11.42 -10.25
N GLY A 21 -6.29 -10.87 -11.46
CA GLY A 21 -6.53 -9.46 -11.76
C GLY A 21 -5.40 -8.50 -11.41
N ILE A 22 -4.20 -9.01 -11.20
CA ILE A 22 -3.02 -8.17 -10.94
C ILE A 22 -2.28 -7.87 -12.25
N GLU A 23 -2.23 -6.61 -12.62
CA GLU A 23 -1.41 -6.17 -13.73
C GLU A 23 0.08 -6.26 -13.38
N VAL A 24 0.85 -6.93 -14.24
CA VAL A 24 2.29 -7.13 -14.07
C VAL A 24 3.05 -6.21 -15.01
N VAL A 25 3.83 -5.30 -14.43
CA VAL A 25 4.74 -4.43 -15.17
C VAL A 25 6.17 -4.90 -14.98
N ARG A 26 6.81 -5.34 -16.06
CA ARG A 26 8.24 -5.72 -16.04
C ARG A 26 9.09 -4.47 -16.20
N LEU A 27 10.09 -4.35 -15.33
CA LEU A 27 11.05 -3.27 -15.43
C LEU A 27 11.95 -3.42 -16.67
N PRO A 28 12.29 -2.32 -17.35
CA PRO A 28 13.32 -2.30 -18.37
C PRO A 28 14.68 -2.76 -17.82
N HIS A 29 15.55 -3.20 -18.70
CA HIS A 29 16.89 -3.62 -18.32
C HIS A 29 17.69 -2.44 -17.73
N ARG A 30 18.36 -2.65 -16.59
CA ARG A 30 19.19 -1.64 -15.90
C ARG A 30 18.45 -0.34 -15.51
N SER A 31 17.26 -0.49 -14.96
CA SER A 31 16.46 0.66 -14.51
C SER A 31 16.16 0.58 -13.02
N PRO A 32 17.17 0.70 -12.13
CA PRO A 32 16.97 0.55 -10.68
C PRO A 32 16.02 1.60 -10.09
N ASN A 33 15.99 2.80 -10.66
CA ASN A 33 15.14 3.89 -10.15
C ASN A 33 13.64 3.62 -10.32
N LEU A 34 13.26 2.81 -11.30
CA LEU A 34 11.85 2.47 -11.51
C LEU A 34 11.29 1.51 -10.44
N ASN A 35 12.16 0.84 -9.69
CA ASN A 35 11.76 -0.03 -8.59
C ASN A 35 11.74 0.69 -7.23
N ALA A 36 12.17 1.93 -7.15
CA ALA A 36 12.28 2.67 -5.90
C ALA A 36 10.94 2.81 -5.15
N TYR A 37 9.84 2.95 -5.88
CA TYR A 37 8.49 3.02 -5.28
C TYR A 37 8.07 1.70 -4.64
N ALA A 38 8.33 0.57 -5.31
CA ALA A 38 8.05 -0.76 -4.77
C ALA A 38 8.93 -1.05 -3.54
N GLU A 39 10.20 -0.70 -3.58
CA GLU A 39 11.12 -0.85 -2.44
C GLU A 39 10.67 0.00 -1.24
N ARG A 40 10.23 1.22 -1.48
CA ARG A 40 9.68 2.10 -0.44
C ARG A 40 8.43 1.50 0.19
N PHE A 41 7.51 0.99 -0.61
CA PHE A 41 6.32 0.30 -0.11
C PHE A 41 6.68 -0.92 0.74
N VAL A 42 7.58 -1.78 0.24
CA VAL A 42 8.03 -2.98 0.97
C VAL A 42 8.69 -2.61 2.29
N ARG A 43 9.52 -1.58 2.31
CA ARG A 43 10.16 -1.08 3.54
C ARG A 43 9.11 -0.59 4.53
N SER A 44 8.15 0.19 4.08
CA SER A 44 7.06 0.72 4.91
C SER A 44 6.19 -0.39 5.49
N ILE A 45 5.73 -1.34 4.68
CA ILE A 45 4.89 -2.43 5.17
C ILE A 45 5.64 -3.34 6.15
N LYS A 46 6.93 -3.59 5.93
CA LYS A 46 7.75 -4.36 6.86
C LYS A 46 7.88 -3.67 8.21
N SER A 47 8.17 -2.37 8.23
CA SER A 47 8.38 -1.64 9.48
C SER A 47 7.09 -1.30 10.21
N GLU A 48 6.02 -1.00 9.51
CA GLU A 48 4.77 -0.50 10.11
C GLU A 48 3.73 -1.59 10.37
N CYS A 49 3.80 -2.72 9.67
CA CYS A 49 2.80 -3.77 9.75
C CYS A 49 3.39 -5.16 10.01
N LEU A 50 4.26 -5.64 9.12
CA LEU A 50 4.73 -7.04 9.15
C LEU A 50 5.76 -7.34 10.25
N SER A 51 6.27 -6.33 10.95
CA SER A 51 7.10 -6.52 12.15
C SER A 51 6.29 -7.03 13.36
N ARG A 52 4.97 -7.03 13.26
CA ARG A 52 4.06 -7.55 14.28
C ARG A 52 3.82 -9.04 14.09
N MET A 53 3.45 -9.73 15.15
CA MET A 53 3.11 -11.16 15.08
C MET A 53 1.75 -11.37 14.41
N PHE A 54 1.72 -12.28 13.42
CA PHE A 54 0.50 -12.72 12.77
C PHE A 54 0.32 -14.22 12.94
N PHE A 55 -0.93 -14.63 13.16
CA PHE A 55 -1.29 -16.04 13.31
C PHE A 55 -1.92 -16.54 12.01
N GLY A 56 -1.10 -17.24 11.20
CA GLY A 56 -1.55 -17.89 9.97
C GLY A 56 -1.68 -16.98 8.75
N GLU A 57 -1.88 -17.61 7.60
CA GLU A 57 -1.92 -16.96 6.31
C GLU A 57 -3.11 -15.99 6.16
N ARG A 58 -4.26 -16.35 6.72
CA ARG A 58 -5.47 -15.51 6.66
C ARG A 58 -5.27 -14.18 7.38
N SER A 59 -4.64 -14.20 8.54
CA SER A 59 -4.29 -13.00 9.30
C SER A 59 -3.29 -12.12 8.55
N LEU A 60 -2.27 -12.73 7.95
CA LEU A 60 -1.28 -12.02 7.13
C LEU A 60 -1.91 -11.38 5.88
N ARG A 61 -2.78 -12.09 5.19
CA ARG A 61 -3.50 -11.57 4.01
C ARG A 61 -4.40 -10.39 4.38
N LYS A 62 -5.12 -10.49 5.49
CA LYS A 62 -5.95 -9.39 6.00
C LYS A 62 -5.08 -8.17 6.32
N ALA A 63 -3.99 -8.36 7.04
CA ALA A 63 -3.07 -7.27 7.41
C ALA A 63 -2.48 -6.59 6.18
N THR A 64 -2.05 -7.33 5.18
CA THR A 64 -1.49 -6.80 3.94
C THR A 64 -2.54 -6.00 3.17
N ARG A 65 -3.76 -6.48 3.07
CA ARG A 65 -4.87 -5.79 2.40
C ARG A 65 -5.22 -4.48 3.10
N GLU A 66 -5.34 -4.50 4.41
CA GLU A 66 -5.65 -3.32 5.22
C GLU A 66 -4.52 -2.29 5.13
N TYR A 67 -3.27 -2.74 5.18
CA TYR A 67 -2.13 -1.86 5.04
C TYR A 67 -2.06 -1.22 3.64
N ALA A 68 -2.30 -1.96 2.58
CA ALA A 68 -2.30 -1.43 1.22
C ALA A 68 -3.36 -0.33 1.05
N ALA A 69 -4.57 -0.54 1.58
CA ALA A 69 -5.62 0.47 1.57
C ALA A 69 -5.21 1.72 2.36
N HIS A 70 -4.63 1.55 3.54
CA HIS A 70 -4.10 2.65 4.33
C HIS A 70 -3.01 3.43 3.60
N TYR A 71 -2.04 2.74 3.01
CA TYR A 71 -0.93 3.34 2.30
C TYR A 71 -1.38 4.22 1.12
N HIS A 72 -2.34 3.75 0.33
CA HIS A 72 -2.80 4.46 -0.86
C HIS A 72 -3.81 5.58 -0.56
N ARG A 73 -4.69 5.38 0.42
CA ARG A 73 -5.88 6.22 0.62
C ARG A 73 -5.87 7.07 1.88
N GLU A 74 -5.01 6.78 2.82
CA GLU A 74 -5.07 7.39 4.14
C GLU A 74 -3.75 7.98 4.59
N ARG A 75 -2.63 7.41 4.16
CA ARG A 75 -1.31 7.86 4.54
C ARG A 75 -0.84 9.03 3.68
N ASN A 76 -0.40 10.10 4.34
CA ASN A 76 0.24 11.23 3.68
C ASN A 76 1.67 10.88 3.25
N HIS A 77 2.07 11.29 2.05
CA HIS A 77 3.37 11.01 1.48
C HIS A 77 4.17 12.30 1.26
N GLN A 78 5.27 12.45 1.99
CA GLN A 78 6.13 13.65 1.89
C GLN A 78 6.64 13.92 0.48
N GLY A 79 6.95 12.87 -0.28
CA GLY A 79 7.45 13.00 -1.66
C GLY A 79 6.45 13.60 -2.66
N ILE A 80 5.20 13.75 -2.27
CA ILE A 80 4.12 14.37 -3.06
C ILE A 80 3.39 15.44 -2.23
N ASP A 81 4.12 16.23 -1.47
CA ASP A 81 3.61 17.34 -0.65
C ASP A 81 2.56 16.90 0.38
N ASN A 82 2.78 15.78 1.04
CA ASN A 82 1.87 15.16 2.02
C ASN A 82 0.47 14.82 1.47
N ARG A 83 0.35 14.65 0.15
CA ARG A 83 -0.90 14.21 -0.46
C ARG A 83 -1.09 12.69 -0.35
N LEU A 84 -2.33 12.25 -0.52
CA LEU A 84 -2.67 10.84 -0.65
C LEU A 84 -2.37 10.37 -2.10
N ILE A 85 -2.01 9.10 -2.27
CA ILE A 85 -1.81 8.50 -3.60
C ILE A 85 -3.16 8.38 -4.32
N GLU A 86 -4.19 7.90 -3.60
CA GLU A 86 -5.56 7.78 -4.11
C GLU A 86 -6.51 8.55 -3.17
N PRO A 87 -6.68 9.86 -3.37
CA PRO A 87 -7.49 10.68 -2.45
C PRO A 87 -8.99 10.32 -2.42
N GLY A 88 -9.51 9.66 -3.46
CA GLY A 88 -10.94 9.41 -3.60
C GLY A 88 -11.75 10.71 -3.68
N ASP A 89 -13.07 10.63 -3.46
CA ASP A 89 -13.98 11.78 -3.46
C ASP A 89 -13.93 12.59 -2.14
N ARG A 90 -12.86 12.47 -1.39
CA ARG A 90 -12.74 13.21 -0.12
C ARG A 90 -12.45 14.67 -0.38
N THR A 91 -13.41 15.49 -0.12
CA THR A 91 -13.19 16.93 0.00
C THR A 91 -12.32 17.19 1.25
N ASN A 92 -11.20 17.87 1.05
CA ASN A 92 -10.40 18.37 2.17
C ASN A 92 -11.18 19.47 2.90
N SER A 93 -12.15 19.07 3.71
CA SER A 93 -12.87 20.02 4.54
C SER A 93 -11.94 20.51 5.65
N THR A 94 -11.81 21.81 5.76
CA THR A 94 -11.14 22.46 6.88
C THR A 94 -12.10 22.68 8.06
N VAL A 95 -13.38 22.41 7.86
CA VAL A 95 -14.46 22.59 8.82
C VAL A 95 -15.04 21.22 9.19
N GLY A 96 -15.29 20.99 10.45
CA GLY A 96 -15.87 19.76 10.98
C GLY A 96 -15.05 19.15 12.12
N ALA A 97 -15.63 18.19 12.82
CA ALA A 97 -14.97 17.47 13.90
C ALA A 97 -13.80 16.63 13.36
N LEU A 98 -12.71 16.61 14.10
CA LEU A 98 -11.57 15.74 13.80
C LEU A 98 -11.88 14.32 14.28
N GLU A 99 -11.97 13.37 13.36
CA GLU A 99 -12.15 11.96 13.67
C GLU A 99 -10.85 11.18 13.45
N CYS A 100 -10.60 10.24 14.36
CA CYS A 100 -9.53 9.26 14.22
C CYS A 100 -10.13 7.94 13.79
N ALA A 101 -9.85 7.53 12.55
CA ALA A 101 -10.17 6.20 12.08
C ALA A 101 -8.99 5.24 12.29
N GLN A 102 -9.30 3.98 12.54
CA GLN A 102 -8.31 2.96 12.88
C GLN A 102 -8.46 1.74 12.00
N ARG A 103 -7.34 1.10 11.69
CA ARG A 103 -7.27 -0.21 11.03
C ARG A 103 -6.40 -1.16 11.85
N LEU A 104 -6.62 -2.45 11.71
CA LEU A 104 -5.85 -3.51 12.39
C LEU A 104 -5.83 -3.33 13.91
N GLY A 105 -7.00 -3.08 14.52
CA GLY A 105 -7.11 -2.93 15.97
C GLY A 105 -6.39 -1.71 16.55
N GLY A 106 -6.23 -0.65 15.77
CA GLY A 106 -5.55 0.58 16.17
C GLY A 106 -4.06 0.64 15.84
N MET A 107 -3.52 -0.38 15.17
CA MET A 107 -2.14 -0.40 14.70
C MET A 107 -1.89 0.66 13.63
N LEU A 108 -2.86 0.88 12.75
CA LEU A 108 -2.85 1.93 11.74
C LEU A 108 -3.92 2.94 12.10
N ARG A 109 -3.52 4.21 12.15
CA ARG A 109 -4.42 5.33 12.46
C ARG A 109 -4.31 6.41 11.40
N TYR A 110 -5.44 7.05 11.11
CA TYR A 110 -5.47 8.24 10.29
C TYR A 110 -6.55 9.20 10.77
N TYR A 111 -6.34 10.47 10.53
CA TYR A 111 -7.22 11.52 10.97
C TYR A 111 -7.92 12.15 9.77
N ARG A 112 -9.22 12.35 9.90
CA ARG A 112 -10.04 13.05 8.91
C ARG A 112 -10.95 14.06 9.59
N ARG A 113 -11.37 15.06 8.84
CA ARG A 113 -12.49 15.92 9.26
C ARG A 113 -13.71 15.49 8.46
N ASP A 114 -14.79 15.25 9.16
CA ASP A 114 -16.06 15.03 8.49
C ASP A 114 -16.53 16.38 7.92
N ALA A 115 -16.96 16.35 6.65
CA ALA A 115 -17.69 17.47 6.09
C ALA A 115 -19.01 17.58 6.83
N ALA A 116 -19.17 18.67 7.55
CA ALA A 116 -20.39 18.94 8.28
C ALA A 116 -21.58 19.12 7.31
#